data_81fd961abacbdb8d04d70a84b50ae68e
#
_entry.id   81fd961abacbdb8d04d70a84b50ae68e
#
_cell.length_a   1.000
_cell.length_b   1.000
_cell.length_c   1.000
_cell.angle_alpha   90.00
_cell.angle_beta   90.00
_cell.angle_gamma   90.00
#
_symmetry.space_group_name_H-M   'P 1'
#
loop_
_entity.id
_entity.type
_entity.pdbx_description
1 polymer ?
#
loop_
_entity_poly.entity_id
_entity_poly.type
_entity_poly.pdbx_seq_one_letter_code
_entity_poly.pdbx_strand_id
1 'polypeptide(L)'
;MTIVVQIAYIDKDRNIKVYANKLVEADKEKYKFFCPNPDCMVEMSLSIYEKYSNTFRANMKGNKHIEDCWAKKTELNQEYLTNDFNTKSFIENLMQSQNSKSNNKKMNSSTKYKRHKKLSTLKDVFIYCRLHDIDEKIQNEYIRNIFLDDRNVNFYDKVGIYGCKFLSPKLKNYKLDDNGSDNYFNFEYGNLNGIIHVVNKSTMKKVLEKLDLFSGRKPKNIRTVIGTNWYTVKDDNKKPKLIKCELFNTKQIIDVSSYEI
;
A
#
# COMPACT_ATOMS: atom_id res chain seq x y z
N MET A 1 16.79 6.35 -19.07
CA MET A 1 15.85 5.26 -18.73
C MET A 1 14.44 5.85 -18.74
N THR A 2 13.52 5.31 -19.53
CA THR A 2 12.15 5.85 -19.61
C THR A 2 11.37 5.39 -18.40
N ILE A 3 10.82 6.36 -17.65
CA ILE A 3 10.02 6.08 -16.47
C ILE A 3 8.59 5.79 -16.94
N VAL A 4 8.03 4.72 -16.43
CA VAL A 4 6.72 4.19 -16.79
C VAL A 4 5.82 4.23 -15.55
N VAL A 5 4.60 4.71 -15.66
CA VAL A 5 3.65 4.86 -14.54
C VAL A 5 2.31 4.25 -14.92
N GLN A 6 1.62 3.64 -13.95
CA GLN A 6 0.33 2.97 -14.17
C GLN A 6 -0.87 3.89 -13.99
N ILE A 7 -0.68 5.03 -13.32
CA ILE A 7 -1.73 5.99 -13.01
C ILE A 7 -1.36 7.39 -13.54
N ALA A 8 -2.38 8.16 -13.94
CA ALA A 8 -2.26 9.55 -14.32
C ALA A 8 -3.54 10.31 -13.92
N TYR A 9 -3.53 11.62 -14.10
CA TYR A 9 -4.73 12.44 -14.04
C TYR A 9 -5.00 13.04 -15.42
N ILE A 10 -6.28 13.19 -15.79
CA ILE A 10 -6.69 13.79 -17.08
C ILE A 10 -6.91 15.31 -16.98
N ASP A 11 -6.74 15.86 -15.80
CA ASP A 11 -6.82 17.29 -15.55
C ASP A 11 -5.65 17.75 -14.66
N LYS A 12 -5.29 19.05 -14.78
CA LYS A 12 -4.20 19.64 -14.00
C LYS A 12 -4.53 19.77 -12.51
N ASP A 13 -5.82 19.88 -12.19
CA ASP A 13 -6.31 20.02 -10.82
C ASP A 13 -6.42 18.68 -10.10
N ARG A 14 -6.11 17.58 -10.81
CA ARG A 14 -6.10 16.19 -10.31
C ARG A 14 -7.42 15.73 -9.68
N ASN A 15 -8.52 16.13 -10.28
CA ASN A 15 -9.84 15.67 -9.86
C ASN A 15 -10.17 14.27 -10.39
N ILE A 16 -9.66 13.93 -11.61
CA ILE A 16 -10.01 12.69 -12.29
C ILE A 16 -8.77 11.83 -12.49
N LYS A 17 -8.62 10.81 -11.63
CA LYS A 17 -7.59 9.79 -11.69
C LYS A 17 -7.96 8.72 -12.72
N VAL A 18 -7.01 8.31 -13.53
CA VAL A 18 -7.18 7.26 -14.53
C VAL A 18 -6.07 6.21 -14.44
N TYR A 19 -6.42 4.99 -14.80
CA TYR A 19 -5.52 3.84 -14.79
C TYR A 19 -5.20 3.44 -16.24
N ALA A 20 -3.92 3.26 -16.55
CA ALA A 20 -3.46 2.98 -17.92
C ALA A 20 -4.10 1.73 -18.52
N ASN A 21 -4.29 0.68 -17.72
CA ASN A 21 -4.90 -0.59 -18.14
C ASN A 21 -6.39 -0.49 -18.50
N LYS A 22 -7.07 0.60 -18.15
CA LYS A 22 -8.49 0.85 -18.46
C LYS A 22 -8.69 1.74 -19.68
N LEU A 23 -7.60 2.23 -20.27
CA LEU A 23 -7.64 3.15 -21.40
C LEU A 23 -7.36 2.44 -22.71
N VAL A 24 -7.95 2.96 -23.78
CA VAL A 24 -7.81 2.48 -25.16
C VAL A 24 -7.16 3.53 -26.04
N GLU A 25 -6.82 3.17 -27.29
CA GLU A 25 -6.10 4.05 -28.24
C GLU A 25 -6.82 5.40 -28.44
N ALA A 26 -8.16 5.40 -28.54
CA ALA A 26 -8.95 6.61 -28.72
C ALA A 26 -8.81 7.62 -27.56
N ASP A 27 -8.43 7.17 -26.37
CA ASP A 27 -8.26 8.05 -25.21
C ASP A 27 -7.03 8.93 -25.32
N LYS A 28 -6.05 8.58 -26.16
CA LYS A 28 -4.85 9.39 -26.42
C LYS A 28 -5.18 10.72 -27.06
N GLU A 29 -6.17 10.74 -27.93
CA GLU A 29 -6.61 11.96 -28.62
C GLU A 29 -7.59 12.77 -27.79
N LYS A 30 -8.33 12.09 -26.92
CA LYS A 30 -9.38 12.69 -26.11
C LYS A 30 -8.86 13.39 -24.88
N TYR A 31 -7.79 12.87 -24.25
CA TYR A 31 -7.32 13.33 -22.96
C TYR A 31 -5.85 13.71 -22.96
N LYS A 32 -5.50 14.72 -22.15
CA LYS A 32 -4.14 14.98 -21.71
C LYS A 32 -3.92 14.29 -20.37
N PHE A 33 -2.77 13.68 -20.20
CA PHE A 33 -2.45 12.93 -18.99
C PHE A 33 -1.34 13.64 -18.22
N PHE A 34 -1.49 13.77 -16.91
CA PHE A 34 -0.55 14.45 -16.04
C PHE A 34 0.01 13.50 -14.98
N CYS A 35 1.25 13.76 -14.57
CA CYS A 35 1.93 13.01 -13.52
C CYS A 35 1.08 12.93 -12.25
N PRO A 36 1.01 11.76 -11.59
CA PRO A 36 0.24 11.62 -10.36
C PRO A 36 0.85 12.37 -9.16
N ASN A 37 2.13 12.74 -9.21
CA ASN A 37 2.73 13.58 -8.18
C ASN A 37 2.20 15.03 -8.32
N PRO A 38 1.55 15.59 -7.26
CA PRO A 38 0.98 16.93 -7.29
C PRO A 38 2.00 18.04 -7.57
N ASP A 39 3.24 17.86 -7.14
CA ASP A 39 4.31 18.84 -7.38
C ASP A 39 4.92 18.74 -8.78
N CYS A 40 4.61 17.65 -9.51
CA CYS A 40 5.17 17.36 -10.81
C CYS A 40 4.12 17.55 -11.91
N MET A 41 4.16 18.69 -12.58
CA MET A 41 3.19 19.08 -13.63
C MET A 41 3.49 18.47 -15.00
N VAL A 42 4.36 17.46 -15.09
CA VAL A 42 4.74 16.87 -16.38
C VAL A 42 3.56 16.22 -17.08
N GLU A 43 3.38 16.56 -18.35
CA GLU A 43 2.43 15.89 -19.23
C GLU A 43 2.99 14.53 -19.66
N MET A 44 2.14 13.53 -19.66
CA MET A 44 2.49 12.14 -19.94
C MET A 44 1.76 11.63 -21.18
N SER A 45 2.38 10.71 -21.89
CA SER A 45 1.78 10.00 -23.02
C SER A 45 1.34 8.60 -22.62
N LEU A 46 0.14 8.19 -23.04
CA LEU A 46 -0.34 6.82 -22.90
C LEU A 46 0.34 5.93 -23.96
N SER A 47 0.95 4.84 -23.51
CA SER A 47 1.49 3.78 -24.36
C SER A 47 0.62 2.54 -24.26
N ILE A 48 0.06 2.12 -25.38
CA ILE A 48 -0.80 0.94 -25.50
C ILE A 48 0.05 -0.22 -26.03
N TYR A 49 -0.15 -1.41 -25.48
CA TYR A 49 0.56 -2.62 -25.86
C TYR A 49 -0.39 -3.79 -26.02
N GLU A 50 -0.25 -4.56 -27.09
CA GLU A 50 -1.06 -5.75 -27.32
C GLU A 50 -0.77 -6.91 -26.33
N LYS A 51 0.47 -7.02 -25.87
CA LYS A 51 0.94 -8.15 -25.05
C LYS A 51 1.30 -7.77 -23.61
N TYR A 52 1.23 -6.50 -23.26
CA TYR A 52 1.65 -5.97 -21.95
C TYR A 52 0.64 -4.96 -21.41
N SER A 53 0.70 -4.70 -20.13
CA SER A 53 -0.12 -3.65 -19.53
C SER A 53 0.20 -2.29 -20.14
N ASN A 54 -0.85 -1.53 -20.45
CA ASN A 54 -0.71 -0.14 -20.90
C ASN A 54 -0.02 0.70 -19.82
N THR A 55 0.69 1.75 -20.23
CA THR A 55 1.46 2.57 -19.30
C THR A 55 1.48 4.03 -19.71
N PHE A 56 1.68 4.92 -18.74
CA PHE A 56 2.00 6.32 -19.00
C PHE A 56 3.51 6.54 -18.99
N ARG A 57 3.98 7.46 -19.84
CA ARG A 57 5.38 7.88 -19.91
C ARG A 57 5.48 9.38 -19.99
N ALA A 58 6.43 9.99 -19.28
CA ALA A 58 6.75 11.39 -19.49
C ALA A 58 7.22 11.61 -20.94
N ASN A 59 6.69 12.63 -21.59
CA ASN A 59 7.03 12.93 -22.97
C ASN A 59 8.50 13.36 -23.04
N MET A 60 9.30 12.65 -23.85
CA MET A 60 10.77 12.82 -23.89
C MET A 60 11.25 14.15 -24.50
N LYS A 61 10.39 14.90 -25.19
CA LYS A 61 10.74 16.19 -25.81
C LYS A 61 10.59 17.35 -24.81
N GLY A 62 11.52 17.43 -23.84
CA GLY A 62 11.62 18.60 -22.94
C GLY A 62 10.89 18.48 -21.59
N ASN A 63 9.87 17.64 -21.47
CA ASN A 63 9.10 17.46 -20.24
C ASN A 63 9.69 16.32 -19.40
N LYS A 64 10.49 16.67 -18.40
CA LYS A 64 11.03 15.70 -17.43
C LYS A 64 10.29 15.85 -16.10
N HIS A 65 10.09 14.73 -15.40
CA HIS A 65 9.68 14.79 -14.01
C HIS A 65 10.66 15.62 -13.18
N ILE A 66 10.15 16.36 -12.19
CA ILE A 66 11.00 17.04 -11.20
C ILE A 66 11.95 16.03 -10.52
N GLU A 67 13.03 16.51 -9.94
CA GLU A 67 14.12 15.68 -9.43
C GLU A 67 13.60 14.67 -8.40
N ASP A 68 12.81 15.11 -7.43
CA ASP A 68 12.26 14.30 -6.34
C ASP A 68 10.87 13.71 -6.63
N CYS A 69 10.48 13.62 -7.89
CA CYS A 69 9.19 13.05 -8.25
C CYS A 69 9.08 11.58 -7.81
N TRP A 70 8.18 11.31 -6.88
CA TRP A 70 7.96 9.95 -6.40
C TRP A 70 7.48 8.99 -7.49
N ALA A 71 6.80 9.47 -8.54
CA ALA A 71 6.39 8.66 -9.69
C ALA A 71 7.57 8.07 -10.47
N LYS A 72 8.80 8.55 -10.26
CA LYS A 72 10.04 7.97 -10.82
C LYS A 72 10.48 6.68 -10.12
N LYS A 73 9.95 6.37 -8.94
CA LYS A 73 10.39 5.19 -8.17
C LYS A 73 10.15 3.91 -8.98
N THR A 74 11.20 3.15 -9.19
CA THR A 74 11.19 1.91 -10.01
C THR A 74 10.18 0.88 -9.50
N GLU A 75 9.90 0.92 -8.23
CA GLU A 75 8.95 0.01 -7.55
C GLU A 75 7.50 0.20 -8.02
N LEU A 76 7.14 1.43 -8.43
CA LEU A 76 5.81 1.77 -8.96
C LEU A 76 5.63 1.32 -10.43
N ASN A 77 6.71 0.88 -11.06
CA ASN A 77 6.75 0.48 -12.47
C ASN A 77 6.94 -1.04 -12.63
N GLN A 78 6.77 -1.78 -11.54
CA GLN A 78 6.94 -3.22 -11.50
C GLN A 78 5.64 -3.90 -11.91
N GLU A 79 5.70 -4.83 -12.85
CA GLU A 79 4.60 -5.76 -13.10
C GLU A 79 4.62 -6.86 -12.03
N TYR A 80 3.48 -7.07 -11.38
CA TYR A 80 3.34 -8.08 -10.34
C TYR A 80 2.59 -9.30 -10.84
N LEU A 81 3.11 -10.48 -10.50
CA LEU A 81 2.40 -11.74 -10.65
C LEU A 81 1.50 -11.95 -9.43
N THR A 82 0.22 -12.10 -9.69
CA THR A 82 -0.80 -12.32 -8.65
C THR A 82 -1.34 -13.74 -8.63
N ASN A 83 -0.94 -14.58 -9.58
CA ASN A 83 -1.54 -15.91 -9.79
C ASN A 83 -1.53 -16.84 -8.57
N ASP A 84 -0.53 -16.73 -7.71
CA ASP A 84 -0.39 -17.55 -6.49
C ASP A 84 -0.66 -16.74 -5.21
N PHE A 85 -1.18 -15.51 -5.30
CA PHE A 85 -1.37 -14.68 -4.14
C PHE A 85 -2.61 -15.11 -3.36
N ASN A 86 -2.45 -15.39 -2.07
CA ASN A 86 -3.55 -15.67 -1.15
C ASN A 86 -3.40 -14.78 0.08
N THR A 87 -4.37 -13.91 0.30
CA THR A 87 -4.35 -12.89 1.37
C THR A 87 -4.18 -13.52 2.75
N LYS A 88 -4.93 -14.58 3.05
CA LYS A 88 -4.89 -15.24 4.36
C LYS A 88 -3.53 -15.86 4.62
N SER A 89 -3.04 -16.69 3.70
CA SER A 89 -1.71 -17.33 3.83
C SER A 89 -0.57 -16.31 3.87
N PHE A 90 -0.68 -15.23 3.12
CA PHE A 90 0.31 -14.15 3.15
C PHE A 90 0.37 -13.49 4.55
N ILE A 91 -0.78 -13.15 5.12
CA ILE A 91 -0.87 -12.53 6.45
C ILE A 91 -0.41 -13.52 7.54
N GLU A 92 -0.82 -14.78 7.48
CA GLU A 92 -0.36 -15.83 8.41
C GLU A 92 1.18 -15.95 8.38
N ASN A 93 1.79 -15.90 7.19
CA ASN A 93 3.26 -15.88 7.06
C ASN A 93 3.90 -14.61 7.63
N LEU A 94 3.24 -13.45 7.54
CA LEU A 94 3.71 -12.24 8.21
C LEU A 94 3.66 -12.37 9.74
N MET A 95 2.63 -13.04 10.27
CA MET A 95 2.42 -13.22 11.72
C MET A 95 3.39 -14.23 12.33
N GLN A 96 3.83 -15.22 11.57
CA GLN A 96 4.78 -16.22 12.07
C GLN A 96 6.17 -15.60 12.26
N SER A 97 6.73 -15.77 13.45
CA SER A 97 8.13 -15.43 13.72
C SER A 97 9.02 -16.49 13.06
N GLN A 98 9.57 -16.19 11.89
CA GLN A 98 10.48 -17.11 11.25
C GLN A 98 11.92 -16.91 11.72
N ASN A 99 12.45 -17.90 12.42
CA ASN A 99 13.87 -18.22 12.47
C ASN A 99 14.34 -19.00 11.21
N SER A 100 13.60 -18.97 10.12
CA SER A 100 14.01 -19.61 8.88
C SER A 100 14.88 -18.66 8.07
N LYS A 101 16.18 -18.92 8.05
CA LYS A 101 17.09 -18.41 7.02
C LYS A 101 16.53 -18.83 5.67
N SER A 102 15.95 -17.91 4.92
CA SER A 102 15.59 -18.21 3.54
C SER A 102 16.87 -18.42 2.76
N ASN A 103 17.11 -19.65 2.32
CA ASN A 103 18.12 -19.97 1.34
C ASN A 103 17.66 -19.39 -0.01
N ASN A 104 17.83 -18.07 -0.18
CA ASN A 104 17.72 -17.44 -1.48
C ASN A 104 18.90 -17.90 -2.33
N LYS A 105 18.75 -19.00 -3.06
CA LYS A 105 19.61 -19.31 -4.20
C LYS A 105 19.48 -18.14 -5.19
N LYS A 106 20.53 -17.32 -5.27
CA LYS A 106 20.71 -16.34 -6.34
C LYS A 106 20.78 -17.12 -7.66
N MET A 107 19.70 -17.19 -8.38
CA MET A 107 19.74 -17.57 -9.79
C MET A 107 20.29 -16.40 -10.58
N ASN A 108 21.57 -16.45 -10.90
CA ASN A 108 22.17 -15.60 -11.93
C ASN A 108 21.60 -15.99 -13.29
N SER A 109 20.71 -15.18 -13.84
CA SER A 109 20.32 -15.27 -15.23
C SER A 109 20.38 -13.88 -15.86
N SER A 110 21.35 -13.74 -16.76
CA SER A 110 21.55 -12.59 -17.64
C SER A 110 20.54 -12.63 -18.79
N THR A 111 19.33 -12.17 -18.60
CA THR A 111 18.42 -11.88 -19.70
C THR A 111 17.62 -10.61 -19.38
N LYS A 112 17.64 -9.67 -20.32
CA LYS A 112 17.00 -8.34 -20.29
C LYS A 112 15.45 -8.40 -20.37
N TYR A 113 14.82 -9.46 -19.88
CA TYR A 113 13.36 -9.53 -19.82
C TYR A 113 12.86 -8.86 -18.54
N LYS A 114 11.84 -8.04 -18.65
CA LYS A 114 11.10 -7.50 -17.48
C LYS A 114 10.70 -8.67 -16.59
N ARG A 115 11.36 -8.80 -15.45
CA ARG A 115 11.01 -9.84 -14.47
C ARG A 115 9.74 -9.42 -13.79
N HIS A 116 8.68 -10.17 -13.99
CA HIS A 116 7.49 -10.10 -13.17
C HIS A 116 7.88 -10.42 -11.71
N LYS A 117 7.48 -9.59 -10.78
CA LYS A 117 7.75 -9.75 -9.36
C LYS A 117 6.53 -10.35 -8.68
N LYS A 118 6.72 -11.37 -7.83
CA LYS A 118 5.64 -11.86 -6.98
C LYS A 118 5.32 -10.82 -5.89
N LEU A 119 4.06 -10.77 -5.47
CA LEU A 119 3.66 -10.02 -4.27
C LEU A 119 4.23 -10.73 -3.04
N SER A 120 5.41 -10.33 -2.59
CA SER A 120 6.17 -11.05 -1.56
C SER A 120 6.39 -10.25 -0.29
N THR A 121 6.18 -8.94 -0.33
CA THR A 121 6.31 -8.05 0.83
C THR A 121 5.06 -7.22 1.03
N LEU A 122 4.84 -6.74 2.25
CA LEU A 122 3.73 -5.84 2.56
C LEU A 122 3.80 -4.55 1.72
N LYS A 123 5.00 -4.09 1.37
CA LYS A 123 5.23 -2.97 0.46
C LYS A 123 4.74 -3.27 -0.95
N ASP A 124 5.01 -4.47 -1.47
CA ASP A 124 4.55 -4.87 -2.81
C ASP A 124 3.03 -4.90 -2.88
N VAL A 125 2.38 -5.45 -1.85
CA VAL A 125 0.91 -5.47 -1.74
C VAL A 125 0.34 -4.05 -1.70
N PHE A 126 0.94 -3.16 -0.89
CA PHE A 126 0.53 -1.76 -0.84
C PHE A 126 0.61 -1.08 -2.20
N ILE A 127 1.78 -1.16 -2.86
CA ILE A 127 1.99 -0.55 -4.17
C ILE A 127 1.00 -1.11 -5.19
N TYR A 128 0.86 -2.43 -5.25
CA TYR A 128 -0.09 -3.07 -6.16
C TYR A 128 -1.51 -2.55 -5.94
N CYS A 129 -2.01 -2.62 -4.70
CA CYS A 129 -3.38 -2.22 -4.38
C CYS A 129 -3.65 -0.72 -4.62
N ARG A 130 -2.65 0.14 -4.43
CA ARG A 130 -2.78 1.59 -4.69
C ARG A 130 -2.74 1.94 -6.17
N LEU A 131 -2.03 1.16 -6.98
CA LEU A 131 -1.94 1.35 -8.44
C LEU A 131 -3.14 0.77 -9.21
N HIS A 132 -3.97 -0.06 -8.57
CA HIS A 132 -5.12 -0.70 -9.17
C HIS A 132 -6.43 -0.18 -8.55
N ASP A 133 -7.51 -0.30 -9.32
CA ASP A 133 -8.85 0.07 -8.83
C ASP A 133 -9.29 -0.88 -7.71
N ILE A 134 -10.06 -0.36 -6.75
CA ILE A 134 -10.56 -1.15 -5.62
C ILE A 134 -11.54 -2.25 -6.07
N ASP A 135 -12.13 -2.11 -7.26
CA ASP A 135 -13.03 -3.09 -7.87
C ASP A 135 -12.32 -4.11 -8.76
N GLU A 136 -11.01 -4.00 -8.93
CA GLU A 136 -10.20 -5.05 -9.53
C GLU A 136 -9.97 -6.20 -8.55
N LYS A 137 -9.66 -7.37 -9.12
CA LYS A 137 -9.41 -8.59 -8.33
C LYS A 137 -7.93 -8.94 -8.28
N ILE A 138 -7.50 -9.38 -7.11
CA ILE A 138 -6.31 -10.21 -6.97
C ILE A 138 -6.82 -11.64 -6.80
N GLN A 139 -6.59 -12.49 -7.80
CA GLN A 139 -7.22 -13.80 -7.86
C GLN A 139 -8.77 -13.70 -7.83
N ASN A 140 -9.38 -14.25 -6.80
CA ASN A 140 -10.82 -14.29 -6.63
C ASN A 140 -11.36 -13.20 -5.69
N GLU A 141 -10.49 -12.39 -5.08
CA GLU A 141 -10.87 -11.38 -4.10
C GLU A 141 -10.75 -9.96 -4.68
N TYR A 142 -11.77 -9.13 -4.51
CA TYR A 142 -11.70 -7.71 -4.85
C TYR A 142 -10.69 -7.00 -3.95
N ILE A 143 -9.92 -6.06 -4.51
CA ILE A 143 -8.97 -5.23 -3.75
C ILE A 143 -9.67 -4.56 -2.57
N ARG A 144 -10.88 -4.01 -2.76
CA ARG A 144 -11.67 -3.40 -1.69
C ARG A 144 -11.96 -4.31 -0.49
N ASN A 145 -11.91 -5.62 -0.67
CA ASN A 145 -12.18 -6.59 0.40
C ASN A 145 -10.94 -6.98 1.19
N ILE A 146 -9.76 -6.81 0.62
CA ILE A 146 -8.48 -7.23 1.23
C ILE A 146 -7.60 -6.07 1.65
N PHE A 147 -7.69 -4.92 0.95
CA PHE A 147 -6.90 -3.72 1.22
C PHE A 147 -7.81 -2.53 1.53
N LEU A 148 -7.68 -2.03 2.76
CA LEU A 148 -8.52 -0.98 3.33
C LEU A 148 -7.73 0.31 3.45
N ASP A 149 -8.19 1.35 2.74
CA ASP A 149 -7.60 2.68 2.77
C ASP A 149 -8.70 3.77 2.65
N ASP A 150 -8.30 4.98 2.34
CA ASP A 150 -9.18 6.14 2.17
C ASP A 150 -10.29 5.95 1.13
N ARG A 151 -10.12 5.05 0.14
CA ARG A 151 -11.08 4.80 -0.94
C ARG A 151 -12.32 4.00 -0.51
N ASN A 152 -12.21 3.19 0.54
CA ASN A 152 -13.29 2.29 1.00
C ASN A 152 -13.67 2.47 2.48
N VAL A 153 -13.17 3.50 3.14
CA VAL A 153 -13.38 3.79 4.56
C VAL A 153 -14.87 3.89 4.92
N ASN A 154 -15.66 4.60 4.12
CA ASN A 154 -17.08 4.84 4.38
C ASN A 154 -17.93 3.55 4.45
N PHE A 155 -17.51 2.49 3.75
CA PHE A 155 -18.16 1.20 3.85
C PHE A 155 -17.85 0.53 5.18
N TYR A 156 -16.57 0.52 5.58
CA TYR A 156 -16.12 -0.17 6.78
C TYR A 156 -16.48 0.55 8.09
N ASP A 157 -16.70 1.86 8.04
CA ASP A 157 -17.26 2.63 9.17
C ASP A 157 -18.62 2.08 9.63
N LYS A 158 -19.39 1.51 8.69
CA LYS A 158 -20.73 0.98 8.97
C LYS A 158 -20.73 -0.49 9.37
N VAL A 159 -19.86 -1.30 8.78
CA VAL A 159 -19.89 -2.76 8.97
C VAL A 159 -18.80 -3.28 9.91
N GLY A 160 -17.73 -2.50 10.12
CA GLY A 160 -16.55 -2.92 10.86
C GLY A 160 -15.56 -3.73 10.00
N ILE A 161 -14.41 -4.06 10.60
CA ILE A 161 -13.32 -4.78 9.93
C ILE A 161 -13.11 -6.11 10.63
N TYR A 162 -13.09 -7.19 9.83
CA TYR A 162 -12.93 -8.56 10.32
C TYR A 162 -12.01 -9.39 9.41
N GLY A 163 -11.27 -10.30 10.02
CA GLY A 163 -10.44 -11.28 9.32
C GLY A 163 -9.10 -10.73 8.81
N CYS A 164 -8.43 -11.54 8.01
CA CYS A 164 -7.13 -11.22 7.44
C CYS A 164 -7.23 -10.13 6.38
N LYS A 165 -6.71 -8.95 6.68
CA LYS A 165 -6.75 -7.78 5.77
C LYS A 165 -5.52 -6.91 5.95
N PHE A 166 -5.27 -6.10 4.92
CA PHE A 166 -4.30 -5.01 4.97
C PHE A 166 -5.05 -3.71 5.26
N LEU A 167 -4.62 -2.97 6.27
CA LEU A 167 -5.20 -1.67 6.62
C LEU A 167 -4.14 -0.59 6.52
N SER A 168 -4.49 0.54 5.90
CA SER A 168 -3.63 1.73 5.82
C SER A 168 -4.17 2.85 6.73
N PRO A 169 -3.95 2.76 8.07
CA PRO A 169 -4.43 3.74 9.02
C PRO A 169 -3.43 4.89 9.21
N LYS A 170 -3.92 5.98 9.83
CA LYS A 170 -3.08 7.04 10.39
C LYS A 170 -2.85 6.75 11.88
N LEU A 171 -1.58 6.63 12.27
CA LEU A 171 -1.23 6.50 13.68
C LEU A 171 -1.51 7.82 14.42
N LYS A 172 -2.02 7.74 15.65
CA LYS A 172 -2.25 8.90 16.53
C LYS A 172 -1.17 9.05 17.57
N ASN A 173 -0.99 8.03 18.35
CA ASN A 173 0.00 7.93 19.42
C ASN A 173 0.35 6.47 19.71
N TYR A 174 1.28 6.27 20.62
CA TYR A 174 1.62 4.94 21.13
C TYR A 174 1.86 4.98 22.64
N LYS A 175 1.75 3.82 23.26
CA LYS A 175 2.18 3.57 24.64
C LYS A 175 3.22 2.47 24.64
N LEU A 176 4.35 2.75 25.28
CA LEU A 176 5.37 1.77 25.61
C LEU A 176 5.35 1.57 27.12
N ASP A 177 4.94 0.39 27.55
CA ASP A 177 4.93 0.02 28.96
C ASP A 177 6.26 -0.61 29.36
N ASP A 178 6.88 -0.06 30.38
CA ASP A 178 8.16 -0.57 30.89
C ASP A 178 8.02 -1.94 31.54
N ASN A 179 6.85 -2.27 32.07
CA ASN A 179 6.54 -3.58 32.61
C ASN A 179 6.13 -4.62 31.53
N GLY A 180 5.98 -4.18 30.29
CA GLY A 180 5.90 -5.02 29.10
C GLY A 180 4.54 -5.60 28.75
N SER A 181 3.49 -5.32 29.50
CA SER A 181 2.19 -5.94 29.32
C SER A 181 1.19 -5.15 28.47
N ASP A 182 1.39 -3.83 28.30
CA ASP A 182 0.40 -2.97 27.66
C ASP A 182 1.05 -2.03 26.60
N ASN A 183 1.59 -2.64 25.57
CA ASN A 183 2.20 -1.91 24.45
C ASN A 183 1.22 -1.80 23.30
N TYR A 184 0.94 -0.58 22.83
CA TYR A 184 0.00 -0.40 21.74
C TYR A 184 0.23 0.87 20.95
N PHE A 185 -0.34 0.90 19.73
CA PHE A 185 -0.58 2.10 18.94
C PHE A 185 -2.07 2.38 18.88
N ASN A 186 -2.44 3.64 19.05
CA ASN A 186 -3.75 4.13 18.67
C ASN A 186 -3.71 4.64 17.22
N PHE A 187 -4.78 4.41 16.48
CA PHE A 187 -4.92 4.90 15.12
C PHE A 187 -6.35 5.35 14.82
N GLU A 188 -6.51 6.04 13.69
CA GLU A 188 -7.80 6.37 13.10
C GLU A 188 -7.95 5.73 11.72
N TYR A 189 -9.16 5.28 11.42
CA TYR A 189 -9.59 4.85 10.11
C TYR A 189 -11.01 5.31 9.88
N GLY A 190 -11.18 6.39 9.09
CA GLY A 190 -12.46 7.10 8.99
C GLY A 190 -12.92 7.64 10.34
N ASN A 191 -14.16 7.31 10.71
CA ASN A 191 -14.74 7.67 12.00
C ASN A 191 -14.45 6.65 13.12
N LEU A 192 -13.77 5.54 12.79
CA LEU A 192 -13.44 4.50 13.75
C LEU A 192 -12.08 4.75 14.39
N ASN A 193 -12.03 4.60 15.70
CA ASN A 193 -10.78 4.49 16.43
C ASN A 193 -10.28 3.06 16.42
N GLY A 194 -8.97 2.89 16.50
CA GLY A 194 -8.38 1.56 16.52
C GLY A 194 -7.20 1.45 17.49
N ILE A 195 -6.97 0.22 17.92
CA ILE A 195 -5.86 -0.16 18.80
C ILE A 195 -5.11 -1.34 18.17
N ILE A 196 -3.82 -1.17 18.04
CA ILE A 196 -2.88 -2.22 17.61
C ILE A 196 -2.11 -2.64 18.86
N HIS A 197 -2.45 -3.77 19.45
CA HIS A 197 -1.68 -4.34 20.56
C HIS A 197 -0.39 -4.97 20.01
N VAL A 198 0.73 -4.69 20.66
CA VAL A 198 2.02 -5.28 20.32
C VAL A 198 2.36 -6.30 21.40
N VAL A 199 2.53 -7.55 21.02
CA VAL A 199 2.58 -8.72 21.92
C VAL A 199 3.67 -8.65 22.99
N ASN A 200 4.76 -7.91 22.77
CA ASN A 200 5.82 -7.73 23.76
C ASN A 200 6.65 -6.48 23.52
N LYS A 201 7.38 -6.05 24.58
CA LYS A 201 8.24 -4.85 24.58
C LYS A 201 9.35 -4.90 23.52
N SER A 202 9.95 -6.06 23.27
CA SER A 202 11.02 -6.20 22.27
C SER A 202 10.49 -5.93 20.86
N THR A 203 9.33 -6.49 20.52
CA THR A 203 8.66 -6.21 19.24
C THR A 203 8.27 -4.74 19.14
N MET A 204 7.73 -4.14 20.22
CA MET A 204 7.37 -2.73 20.24
C MET A 204 8.57 -1.82 19.94
N LYS A 205 9.72 -2.06 20.62
CA LYS A 205 10.93 -1.29 20.35
C LYS A 205 11.39 -1.38 18.90
N LYS A 206 11.41 -2.57 18.32
CA LYS A 206 11.77 -2.78 16.90
C LYS A 206 10.78 -2.10 15.93
N VAL A 207 9.49 -2.04 16.28
CA VAL A 207 8.49 -1.31 15.49
C VAL A 207 8.74 0.20 15.59
N LEU A 208 9.00 0.73 16.78
CA LEU A 208 9.32 2.15 16.98
C LEU A 208 10.58 2.57 16.20
N GLU A 209 11.62 1.74 16.21
CA GLU A 209 12.83 1.93 15.39
C GLU A 209 12.49 1.93 13.89
N LYS A 210 11.74 0.94 13.43
CA LYS A 210 11.35 0.80 12.02
C LYS A 210 10.52 1.97 11.52
N LEU A 211 9.70 2.58 12.37
CA LEU A 211 8.88 3.75 12.07
C LEU A 211 9.58 5.08 12.36
N ASP A 212 10.85 5.02 12.79
CA ASP A 212 11.68 6.18 13.12
C ASP A 212 11.08 7.07 14.23
N LEU A 213 10.37 6.44 15.19
CA LEU A 213 9.68 7.15 16.26
C LEU A 213 10.62 7.55 17.43
N PHE A 214 11.77 6.90 17.56
CA PHE A 214 12.79 7.28 18.56
C PHE A 214 13.56 8.55 18.17
N SER A 215 13.60 8.93 16.90
CA SER A 215 14.23 10.17 16.43
C SER A 215 13.39 11.44 16.71
N GLY A 216 12.23 11.29 17.32
CA GLY A 216 11.30 12.40 17.60
C GLY A 216 10.24 12.62 16.50
N ARG A 217 10.18 11.76 15.50
CA ARG A 217 9.10 11.78 14.50
C ARG A 217 7.75 11.52 15.18
N LYS A 218 6.77 12.37 14.90
CA LYS A 218 5.43 12.26 15.52
C LYS A 218 4.61 11.16 14.83
N PRO A 219 3.94 10.27 15.58
CA PRO A 219 3.12 9.18 14.99
C PRO A 219 2.09 9.67 13.97
N LYS A 220 1.43 10.80 14.24
CA LYS A 220 0.43 11.40 13.36
C LYS A 220 0.94 11.80 11.96
N ASN A 221 2.24 11.86 11.77
CA ASN A 221 2.89 12.14 10.49
C ASN A 221 3.27 10.84 9.75
N ILE A 222 2.89 9.69 10.29
CA ILE A 222 3.24 8.40 9.73
C ILE A 222 1.98 7.75 9.14
N ARG A 223 2.04 7.48 7.84
CA ARG A 223 1.09 6.59 7.16
C ARG A 223 1.68 5.19 7.15
N THR A 224 0.93 4.24 7.66
CA THR A 224 1.40 2.84 7.73
C THR A 224 0.55 1.93 6.85
N VAL A 225 1.07 0.73 6.58
CA VAL A 225 0.26 -0.41 6.16
C VAL A 225 0.50 -1.55 7.13
N ILE A 226 -0.58 -2.16 7.58
CA ILE A 226 -0.58 -3.24 8.57
C ILE A 226 -1.33 -4.43 8.01
N GLY A 227 -0.64 -5.57 7.90
CA GLY A 227 -1.21 -6.85 7.50
C GLY A 227 -1.38 -7.76 8.72
N THR A 228 -2.64 -8.02 9.12
CA THR A 228 -2.95 -8.83 10.29
C THR A 228 -4.39 -9.33 10.27
N ASN A 229 -4.77 -10.05 11.30
CA ASN A 229 -6.16 -10.44 11.55
C ASN A 229 -6.84 -9.35 12.40
N TRP A 230 -7.91 -8.79 11.85
CA TRP A 230 -8.64 -7.66 12.44
C TRP A 230 -9.95 -8.11 13.05
N TYR A 231 -10.38 -7.42 14.09
CA TYR A 231 -11.72 -7.56 14.67
C TYR A 231 -12.26 -6.22 15.15
N THR A 232 -13.57 -6.06 15.04
CA THR A 232 -14.27 -4.85 15.47
C THR A 232 -15.07 -5.14 16.72
N VAL A 233 -14.87 -4.33 17.74
CA VAL A 233 -15.73 -4.29 18.92
C VAL A 233 -16.93 -3.41 18.58
N LYS A 234 -18.13 -3.90 18.86
CA LYS A 234 -19.39 -3.17 18.68
C LYS A 234 -19.88 -2.57 19.98
N ASP A 235 -20.62 -1.47 19.89
CA ASP A 235 -21.36 -0.91 21.02
C ASP A 235 -22.66 -1.70 21.31
N ASP A 236 -23.41 -1.23 22.30
CA ASP A 236 -24.68 -1.87 22.71
C ASP A 236 -25.75 -1.84 21.60
N ASN A 237 -25.66 -0.90 20.67
CA ASN A 237 -26.49 -0.78 19.47
C ASN A 237 -25.97 -1.61 18.28
N LYS A 238 -24.99 -2.49 18.50
CA LYS A 238 -24.31 -3.31 17.48
C LYS A 238 -23.58 -2.51 16.40
N LYS A 239 -23.32 -1.22 16.62
CA LYS A 239 -22.53 -0.39 15.71
C LYS A 239 -21.02 -0.58 15.96
N PRO A 240 -20.18 -0.53 14.90
CA PRO A 240 -18.73 -0.55 15.06
C PRO A 240 -18.26 0.61 15.97
N LYS A 241 -17.51 0.28 17.02
CA LYS A 241 -17.00 1.27 17.99
C LYS A 241 -15.49 1.34 18.00
N LEU A 242 -14.82 0.21 17.90
CA LEU A 242 -13.39 0.11 18.04
C LEU A 242 -12.84 -1.03 17.19
N ILE A 243 -11.81 -0.75 16.41
CA ILE A 243 -11.08 -1.75 15.60
C ILE A 243 -9.87 -2.20 16.41
N LYS A 244 -9.62 -3.50 16.45
CA LYS A 244 -8.47 -4.07 17.18
C LYS A 244 -7.71 -5.09 16.32
N CYS A 245 -6.42 -5.18 16.59
CA CYS A 245 -5.59 -6.28 16.12
C CYS A 245 -4.38 -6.49 17.01
N GLU A 246 -3.64 -7.56 16.74
CA GLU A 246 -2.37 -7.88 17.39
C GLU A 246 -1.22 -7.85 16.38
N LEU A 247 -0.08 -7.35 16.82
CA LEU A 247 1.16 -7.26 16.09
C LEU A 247 2.22 -8.12 16.76
N PHE A 248 2.57 -9.24 16.11
CA PHE A 248 3.49 -10.25 16.62
C PHE A 248 4.95 -9.97 16.24
N ASN A 249 5.15 -9.26 15.12
CA ASN A 249 6.49 -8.92 14.65
C ASN A 249 6.48 -7.72 13.68
N THR A 250 7.68 -7.23 13.36
CA THR A 250 7.86 -6.05 12.52
C THR A 250 7.52 -6.25 11.03
N LYS A 251 7.32 -7.49 10.56
CA LYS A 251 6.97 -7.74 9.16
C LYS A 251 5.52 -7.34 8.85
N GLN A 252 4.67 -7.30 9.89
CA GLN A 252 3.26 -6.97 9.78
C GLN A 252 2.98 -5.47 9.59
N ILE A 253 3.97 -4.59 9.74
CA ILE A 253 3.81 -3.14 9.62
C ILE A 253 4.93 -2.52 8.80
N ILE A 254 4.57 -1.57 7.94
CA ILE A 254 5.53 -0.73 7.20
C ILE A 254 5.12 0.73 7.22
N ASP A 255 6.10 1.62 7.11
CA ASP A 255 5.91 3.05 6.83
C ASP A 255 5.77 3.25 5.31
N VAL A 256 4.71 3.92 4.89
CA VAL A 256 4.42 4.26 3.49
C VAL A 256 4.26 5.77 3.30
N SER A 257 4.67 6.57 4.26
CA SER A 257 4.52 8.05 4.22
C SER A 257 5.22 8.69 3.02
N SER A 258 6.25 8.05 2.48
CA SER A 258 6.97 8.51 1.30
C SER A 258 6.28 8.15 -0.04
N TYR A 259 5.12 7.52 0.00
CA TYR A 259 4.33 7.14 -1.17
C TYR A 259 3.00 7.88 -1.13
N GLU A 260 2.85 8.89 -1.97
CA GLU A 260 1.61 9.70 -2.10
C GLU A 260 0.69 9.18 -3.23
N ILE A 261 0.67 7.86 -3.44
CA ILE A 261 -0.13 7.18 -4.47
C ILE A 261 -1.55 6.86 -4.00
#